data_3491dddfd65a4932dd34cfd62d9f5d33
#
_entry.id   3491dddfd65a4932dd34cfd62d9f5d33
#
_cell.length_a   1.000
_cell.length_b   1.000
_cell.length_c   1.000
_cell.angle_alpha   90.00
_cell.angle_beta   90.00
_cell.angle_gamma   90.00
#
_symmetry.space_group_name_H-M   'P 1'
#
loop_
_entity.id
_entity.type
_entity.pdbx_description
1 polymer ?
#
loop_
_entity_poly.entity_id
_entity_poly.type
_entity_poly.pdbx_seq_one_letter_code
_entity_poly.pdbx_strand_id
1 'polypeptide(L)'
;MRTTTGTKNRIKKFEGLRLTAYVCAAGVCTIGYGHTTGVKPGDVITGAQADAFFESDIRAVENQVNALPLHLGQYQFDAVVSFCFNVGIGKFKKSTLYKKKIGRAHV
;
A
#
# COMPACT_ATOMS: atom_id res chain seq x y z
N MET A 1 -12.04 -7.94 3.66
CA MET A 1 -12.40 -6.52 3.38
C MET A 1 -11.61 -5.96 2.21
N ARG A 2 -12.13 -4.97 1.60
CA ARG A 2 -11.51 -4.24 0.48
C ARG A 2 -11.42 -2.76 0.80
N THR A 3 -10.40 -2.10 0.26
CA THR A 3 -10.23 -0.65 0.40
C THR A 3 -11.28 0.09 -0.42
N THR A 4 -11.85 1.17 0.12
CA THR A 4 -12.82 1.99 -0.60
C THR A 4 -12.15 2.74 -1.75
N THR A 5 -12.93 3.09 -2.78
CA THR A 5 -12.44 3.85 -3.94
C THR A 5 -11.88 5.21 -3.53
N GLY A 6 -12.53 5.89 -2.58
CA GLY A 6 -12.04 7.18 -2.09
C GLY A 6 -10.66 7.10 -1.48
N THR A 7 -10.39 6.07 -0.69
CA THR A 7 -9.07 5.86 -0.09
C THR A 7 -8.03 5.48 -1.16
N LYS A 8 -8.41 4.61 -2.11
CA LYS A 8 -7.52 4.28 -3.23
C LYS A 8 -7.10 5.53 -4.00
N ASN A 9 -8.04 6.41 -4.28
CA ASN A 9 -7.75 7.66 -5.00
C ASN A 9 -6.81 8.58 -4.21
N ARG A 10 -6.97 8.63 -2.89
CA ARG A 10 -6.05 9.41 -2.02
C ARG A 10 -4.64 8.82 -2.03
N ILE A 11 -4.52 7.50 -1.98
CA ILE A 11 -3.21 6.83 -2.06
C ILE A 11 -2.54 7.15 -3.40
N LYS A 12 -3.28 7.02 -4.51
CA LYS A 12 -2.77 7.35 -5.85
C LYS A 12 -2.28 8.79 -5.93
N LYS A 13 -3.05 9.72 -5.38
CA LYS A 13 -2.70 11.14 -5.37
C LYS A 13 -1.43 11.40 -4.56
N PHE A 14 -1.32 10.74 -3.41
CA PHE A 14 -0.14 10.86 -2.54
C PHE A 14 1.12 10.30 -3.21
N GLU A 15 1.01 9.10 -3.81
CA GLU A 15 2.15 8.45 -4.47
C GLU A 15 2.58 9.18 -5.75
N GLY A 16 1.62 9.75 -6.48
CA GLY A 16 1.85 10.37 -7.78
C GLY A 16 2.05 9.33 -8.88
N LEU A 17 1.75 9.73 -10.11
CA LEU A 17 1.86 8.84 -11.27
C LEU A 17 3.17 9.10 -12.03
N ARG A 18 3.94 8.04 -12.26
CA ARG A 18 5.15 8.04 -13.10
C ARG A 18 5.03 6.97 -14.16
N LEU A 19 5.04 7.37 -15.43
CA LEU A 19 4.96 6.43 -16.55
C LEU A 19 6.34 5.92 -16.99
N THR A 20 7.41 6.56 -16.53
CA THR A 20 8.79 6.13 -16.77
C THR A 20 9.45 5.77 -15.45
N ALA A 21 10.18 4.67 -15.44
CA ALA A 21 10.87 4.21 -14.22
C ALA A 21 11.85 5.26 -13.70
N TYR A 22 11.89 5.42 -12.40
CA TYR A 22 12.84 6.30 -11.72
C TYR A 22 13.37 5.60 -10.47
N VAL A 23 14.49 6.08 -9.96
CA VAL A 23 15.08 5.55 -8.71
C VAL A 23 14.60 6.44 -7.56
N CYS A 24 13.89 5.86 -6.60
CA CYS A 24 13.42 6.61 -5.44
C CYS A 24 14.55 6.84 -4.43
N ALA A 25 14.27 7.63 -3.37
CA ALA A 25 15.26 7.98 -2.35
C ALA A 25 15.88 6.75 -1.66
N ALA A 26 15.17 5.62 -1.63
CA ALA A 26 15.69 4.38 -1.06
C ALA A 26 16.57 3.58 -2.03
N GLY A 27 16.83 4.09 -3.23
CA GLY A 27 17.66 3.40 -4.24
C GLY A 27 16.91 2.31 -5.00
N VAL A 28 15.58 2.27 -4.93
CA VAL A 28 14.75 1.26 -5.56
C VAL A 28 14.12 1.82 -6.83
N CYS A 29 14.20 1.05 -7.94
CA CYS A 29 13.59 1.41 -9.21
C CYS A 29 12.07 1.32 -9.10
N THR A 30 11.37 2.39 -9.43
CA THR A 30 9.93 2.57 -9.16
C THR A 30 9.22 3.08 -10.39
N ILE A 31 7.97 2.66 -10.58
CA ILE A 31 7.13 3.11 -11.72
C ILE A 31 5.65 3.15 -11.28
N GLY A 32 4.81 3.81 -12.05
CA GLY A 32 3.37 3.89 -11.77
C GLY A 32 3.08 4.64 -10.49
N TYR A 33 2.28 4.06 -9.61
CA TYR A 33 1.94 4.59 -8.28
C TYR A 33 2.78 3.91 -7.20
N GLY A 34 4.10 4.00 -7.31
CA GLY A 34 4.99 3.40 -6.33
C GLY A 34 5.24 1.91 -6.51
N HIS A 35 4.97 1.38 -7.69
CA HIS A 35 5.21 -0.04 -8.00
C HIS A 35 6.71 -0.30 -8.17
N THR A 36 7.23 -1.34 -7.51
CA THR A 36 8.67 -1.65 -7.51
C THR A 36 9.00 -3.05 -8.03
N THR A 37 8.06 -3.99 -7.97
CA THR A 37 8.32 -5.39 -8.34
C THR A 37 8.61 -5.53 -9.83
N GLY A 38 9.79 -6.03 -10.17
CA GLY A 38 10.17 -6.29 -11.55
C GLY A 38 10.48 -5.05 -12.38
N VAL A 39 10.58 -3.86 -11.75
CA VAL A 39 10.85 -2.60 -12.45
C VAL A 39 12.33 -2.47 -12.74
N LYS A 40 12.66 -2.13 -14.00
CA LYS A 40 14.04 -1.94 -14.47
C LYS A 40 14.24 -0.50 -14.95
N PRO A 41 15.47 0.01 -14.88
CA PRO A 41 15.78 1.33 -15.44
C PRO A 41 15.37 1.41 -16.90
N GLY A 42 14.71 2.50 -17.27
CA GLY A 42 14.26 2.72 -18.64
C GLY A 42 12.87 2.16 -18.97
N ASP A 43 12.23 1.44 -18.05
CA ASP A 43 10.88 0.93 -18.26
C ASP A 43 9.88 2.07 -18.44
N VAL A 44 8.95 1.88 -19.37
CA VAL A 44 7.87 2.83 -19.67
C VAL A 44 6.55 2.04 -19.68
N ILE A 45 5.53 2.57 -19.04
CA ILE A 45 4.20 1.97 -18.98
C ILE A 45 3.13 2.98 -19.38
N THR A 46 1.93 2.46 -19.68
CA THR A 46 0.74 3.28 -19.91
C THR A 46 0.03 3.55 -18.59
N GLY A 47 -0.90 4.53 -18.59
CA GLY A 47 -1.77 4.78 -17.43
C GLY A 47 -2.58 3.57 -17.03
N ALA A 48 -3.08 2.80 -18.01
CA ALA A 48 -3.83 1.57 -17.75
C ALA A 48 -2.96 0.50 -17.06
N GLN A 49 -1.70 0.38 -17.47
CA GLN A 49 -0.75 -0.52 -16.81
C GLN A 49 -0.43 -0.07 -15.39
N ALA A 50 -0.30 1.24 -15.17
CA ALA A 50 -0.09 1.80 -13.83
C ALA A 50 -1.26 1.47 -12.92
N ASP A 51 -2.49 1.58 -13.39
CA ASP A 51 -3.69 1.23 -12.63
C ASP A 51 -3.72 -0.28 -12.30
N ALA A 52 -3.35 -1.13 -13.25
CA ALA A 52 -3.29 -2.58 -13.04
C ALA A 52 -2.24 -2.94 -11.98
N PHE A 53 -1.07 -2.33 -12.03
CA PHE A 53 -0.05 -2.52 -11.00
C PHE A 53 -0.53 -2.04 -9.63
N PHE A 54 -1.19 -0.90 -9.58
CA PHE A 54 -1.75 -0.38 -8.32
C PHE A 54 -2.77 -1.34 -7.72
N GLU A 55 -3.70 -1.86 -8.53
CA GLU A 55 -4.71 -2.80 -8.04
C GLU A 55 -4.07 -4.09 -7.53
N SER A 56 -3.06 -4.60 -8.21
CA SER A 56 -2.31 -5.77 -7.76
C SER A 56 -1.58 -5.50 -6.44
N ASP A 57 -0.92 -4.35 -6.33
CA ASP A 57 -0.14 -3.98 -5.15
C ASP A 57 -1.04 -3.77 -3.93
N ILE A 58 -2.17 -3.05 -4.11
CA ILE A 58 -3.08 -2.81 -2.98
C ILE A 58 -3.80 -4.09 -2.57
N ARG A 59 -4.08 -5.00 -3.50
CA ARG A 59 -4.66 -6.29 -3.18
C ARG A 59 -3.73 -7.11 -2.28
N ALA A 60 -2.42 -7.10 -2.57
CA ALA A 60 -1.44 -7.78 -1.73
C ALA A 60 -1.44 -7.19 -0.32
N VAL A 61 -1.51 -5.86 -0.19
CA VAL A 61 -1.60 -5.20 1.11
C VAL A 61 -2.91 -5.54 1.82
N GLU A 62 -4.04 -5.52 1.12
CA GLU A 62 -5.33 -5.90 1.68
C GLU A 62 -5.30 -7.32 2.25
N ASN A 63 -4.71 -8.26 1.52
CA ASN A 63 -4.58 -9.65 1.97
C ASN A 63 -3.74 -9.75 3.25
N GLN A 64 -2.66 -8.98 3.33
CA GLN A 64 -1.81 -8.93 4.53
C GLN A 64 -2.56 -8.36 5.72
N VAL A 65 -3.33 -7.29 5.53
CA VAL A 65 -4.12 -6.66 6.61
C VAL A 65 -5.25 -7.59 7.06
N ASN A 66 -5.94 -8.23 6.11
CA ASN A 66 -7.02 -9.17 6.42
C ASN A 66 -6.52 -10.39 7.21
N ALA A 67 -5.25 -10.75 7.08
CA ALA A 67 -4.65 -11.85 7.82
C ALA A 67 -4.27 -11.50 9.27
N LEU A 68 -4.32 -10.22 9.64
CA LEU A 68 -3.98 -9.78 10.99
C LEU A 68 -5.12 -10.10 11.98
N PRO A 69 -4.80 -10.41 13.26
CA PRO A 69 -5.80 -10.69 14.28
C PRO A 69 -6.43 -9.39 14.81
N LEU A 70 -7.05 -8.63 13.91
CA LEU A 70 -7.67 -7.34 14.22
C LEU A 70 -9.13 -7.34 13.78
N HIS A 71 -9.98 -6.71 14.58
CA HIS A 71 -11.38 -6.45 14.23
C HIS A 71 -11.50 -4.99 13.79
N LEU A 72 -11.45 -4.76 12.48
CA LEU A 72 -11.45 -3.42 11.92
C LEU A 72 -12.78 -3.12 11.24
N GLY A 73 -13.33 -1.94 11.49
CA GLY A 73 -14.37 -1.37 10.64
C GLY A 73 -13.77 -0.89 9.32
N GLN A 74 -14.61 -0.54 8.36
CA GLN A 74 -14.16 -0.14 7.02
C GLN A 74 -13.20 1.06 7.08
N TYR A 75 -13.53 2.06 7.86
CA TYR A 75 -12.69 3.26 8.00
C TYR A 75 -11.31 2.92 8.57
N GLN A 76 -11.27 2.08 9.60
CA GLN A 76 -10.02 1.64 10.22
C GLN A 76 -9.21 0.77 9.26
N PHE A 77 -9.88 -0.11 8.52
CA PHE A 77 -9.22 -0.95 7.51
C PHE A 77 -8.54 -0.10 6.45
N ASP A 78 -9.24 0.91 5.92
CA ASP A 78 -8.69 1.81 4.92
C ASP A 78 -7.46 2.57 5.46
N ALA A 79 -7.50 3.02 6.71
CA ALA A 79 -6.38 3.70 7.34
C ALA A 79 -5.16 2.78 7.48
N VAL A 80 -5.36 1.53 7.88
CA VAL A 80 -4.28 0.55 8.03
C VAL A 80 -3.70 0.19 6.65
N VAL A 81 -4.55 -0.03 5.65
CA VAL A 81 -4.10 -0.31 4.28
C VAL A 81 -3.26 0.84 3.76
N SER A 82 -3.71 2.08 3.95
CA SER A 82 -2.97 3.27 3.51
C SER A 82 -1.58 3.34 4.15
N PHE A 83 -1.51 3.10 5.46
CA PHE A 83 -0.24 3.06 6.18
C PHE A 83 0.68 1.95 5.65
N CYS A 84 0.15 0.74 5.51
CA CYS A 84 0.94 -0.42 5.05
C CYS A 84 1.38 -0.27 3.59
N PHE A 85 0.56 0.35 2.75
CA PHE A 85 0.92 0.63 1.36
C PHE A 85 2.15 1.54 1.30
N ASN A 86 2.19 2.53 2.19
CA ASN A 86 3.29 3.51 2.23
C ASN A 86 4.56 2.94 2.87
N VAL A 87 4.46 2.29 4.04
CA VAL A 87 5.64 1.90 4.83
C VAL A 87 5.86 0.39 4.95
N GLY A 88 4.91 -0.43 4.53
CA GLY A 88 5.00 -1.89 4.59
C GLY A 88 4.43 -2.49 5.87
N ILE A 89 4.01 -3.75 5.76
CA ILE A 89 3.37 -4.48 6.85
C ILE A 89 4.33 -4.73 8.03
N GLY A 90 5.62 -4.92 7.75
CA GLY A 90 6.62 -5.15 8.79
C GLY A 90 6.73 -3.96 9.74
N LYS A 91 6.80 -2.74 9.19
CA LYS A 91 6.84 -1.51 9.99
C LYS A 91 5.52 -1.28 10.74
N PHE A 92 4.40 -1.62 10.12
CA PHE A 92 3.10 -1.54 10.78
C PHE A 92 3.06 -2.43 12.01
N LYS A 93 3.50 -3.69 11.90
CA LYS A 93 3.51 -4.63 13.04
C LYS A 93 4.40 -4.17 14.19
N LYS A 94 5.42 -3.38 13.91
CA LYS A 94 6.31 -2.79 14.92
C LYS A 94 5.79 -1.48 15.48
N SER A 95 4.72 -0.93 14.89
CA SER A 95 4.20 0.37 15.28
C SER A 95 3.43 0.30 16.61
N THR A 96 3.39 1.43 17.31
CA THR A 96 2.58 1.58 18.53
C THR A 96 1.10 1.36 18.22
N LEU A 97 0.64 1.79 17.06
CA LEU A 97 -0.76 1.64 16.66
C LEU A 97 -1.16 0.17 16.60
N TYR A 98 -0.34 -0.68 15.99
CA TYR A 98 -0.60 -2.12 15.92
C TYR A 98 -0.58 -2.75 17.32
N LYS A 99 0.41 -2.42 18.13
CA LYS A 99 0.54 -2.94 19.48
C LYS A 99 -0.65 -2.56 20.36
N LYS A 100 -1.15 -1.34 20.23
CA LYS A 100 -2.35 -0.89 20.98
C LYS A 100 -3.59 -1.67 20.55
N LYS A 101 -3.78 -1.90 19.26
CA LYS A 101 -4.94 -2.65 18.76
C LYS A 101 -4.90 -4.12 19.22
N ILE A 102 -3.74 -4.74 19.20
CA ILE A 102 -3.54 -6.10 19.73
C ILE A 102 -3.84 -6.13 21.23
N GLY A 103 -3.31 -5.17 22.01
CA GLY A 103 -3.58 -5.08 23.43
C GLY A 103 -5.07 -4.96 23.74
N ARG A 104 -5.81 -4.18 22.96
CA ARG A 104 -7.27 -4.05 23.10
C ARG A 104 -8.00 -5.36 22.81
N ALA A 105 -7.50 -6.15 21.87
CA ALA A 105 -8.10 -7.42 21.50
C ALA A 105 -7.97 -8.47 22.62
N HIS A 106 -7.01 -8.33 23.51
CA HIS A 106 -6.72 -9.25 24.57
C HIS A 106 -7.31 -8.84 25.95
N VAL A 107 -7.95 -7.70 26.01
CA VAL A 107 -8.53 -7.18 27.28
C VAL A 107 -10.05 -7.52 27.42
#